data_8baeb6474f4ddb61e090f40ab619355b
#
_entry.id   8baeb6474f4ddb61e090f40ab619355b
#
_cell.length_a   1.000
_cell.length_b   1.000
_cell.length_c   1.000
_cell.angle_alpha   90.00
_cell.angle_beta   90.00
_cell.angle_gamma   90.00
#
_symmetry.space_group_name_H-M   'P 1'
#
loop_
_entity.id
_entity.type
_entity.pdbx_description
1 polymer ?
#
loop_
_entity_poly.entity_id
_entity_poly.type
_entity_poly.pdbx_seq_one_letter_code
_entity_poly.pdbx_strand_id
1 'polypeptide(L)'
;MLDATACALLALNFPECAKLLGNVVPGMSCEHGAGVIGTEYSLDPVTAAHNTSTAIRWLEYNDAWLGKEWTHPSDAIGAILPLCEYVSKIKMAKRLAPLTMKDVLVATIKAYEIVGVLALENSLNQIGVDSGVFTKVAVASVCTRLLGGGRREVASTC
;
A
#
# COMPACT_ATOMS: atom_id res chain seq x y z
N MET A 1 1.03 -11.26 -1.15
CA MET A 1 -0.26 -10.86 -0.55
C MET A 1 -0.62 -11.69 0.68
N LEU A 2 -0.71 -13.02 0.61
CA LEU A 2 -1.08 -13.85 1.77
C LEU A 2 -0.17 -13.59 2.97
N ASP A 3 1.14 -13.63 2.78
CA ASP A 3 2.15 -13.33 3.79
C ASP A 3 1.95 -11.95 4.44
N ALA A 4 1.88 -10.90 3.63
CA ALA A 4 1.66 -9.53 4.12
C ALA A 4 0.34 -9.38 4.91
N THR A 5 -0.74 -10.06 4.46
CA THR A 5 -2.01 -10.09 5.18
C THR A 5 -1.87 -10.81 6.52
N ALA A 6 -1.15 -11.92 6.57
CA ALA A 6 -0.89 -12.66 7.80
C ALA A 6 -0.07 -11.82 8.79
N CYS A 7 0.96 -11.11 8.32
CA CYS A 7 1.74 -10.17 9.14
C CYS A 7 0.87 -9.08 9.74
N ALA A 8 0.00 -8.46 8.92
CA ALA A 8 -0.91 -7.43 9.40
C ALA A 8 -1.88 -7.95 10.48
N LEU A 9 -2.48 -9.13 10.26
CA LEU A 9 -3.39 -9.74 11.24
C LEU A 9 -2.65 -10.11 12.54
N LEU A 10 -1.43 -10.64 12.44
CA LEU A 10 -0.62 -10.97 13.62
C LEU A 10 -0.25 -9.71 14.40
N ALA A 11 0.05 -8.61 13.73
CA ALA A 11 0.40 -7.33 14.35
C ALA A 11 -0.71 -6.78 15.26
N LEU A 12 -1.98 -7.08 14.99
CA LEU A 12 -3.11 -6.65 15.82
C LEU A 12 -3.13 -7.26 17.23
N ASN A 13 -2.38 -8.34 17.47
CA ASN A 13 -2.21 -8.90 18.81
C ASN A 13 -1.26 -8.06 19.70
N PHE A 14 -0.63 -7.05 19.15
CA PHE A 14 0.29 -6.16 19.85
C PHE A 14 -0.41 -4.83 20.15
N PRO A 15 -0.72 -4.53 21.42
CA PRO A 15 -1.41 -3.28 21.79
C PRO A 15 -0.70 -2.01 21.31
N GLU A 16 0.63 -2.05 21.21
CA GLU A 16 1.47 -0.94 20.72
C GLU A 16 1.21 -0.66 19.23
N CYS A 17 0.96 -1.68 18.44
CA CYS A 17 0.53 -1.53 17.05
C CYS A 17 -0.92 -1.04 16.98
N ALA A 18 -1.81 -1.75 17.66
CA ALA A 18 -3.26 -1.50 17.59
C ALA A 18 -3.63 -0.06 17.95
N LYS A 19 -2.97 0.56 18.94
CA LYS A 19 -3.23 1.95 19.34
C LYS A 19 -2.78 3.01 18.33
N LEU A 20 -1.95 2.64 17.36
CA LEU A 20 -1.53 3.55 16.28
C LEU A 20 -2.53 3.56 15.12
N LEU A 21 -3.46 2.60 15.11
CA LEU A 21 -4.45 2.46 14.04
C LEU A 21 -5.69 3.29 14.34
N GLY A 22 -6.36 3.74 13.28
CA GLY A 22 -7.60 4.50 13.36
C GLY A 22 -7.48 5.88 12.70
N ASN A 23 -8.46 6.73 12.97
CA ASN A 23 -8.48 8.09 12.47
C ASN A 23 -7.41 8.96 13.16
N VAL A 24 -6.70 9.77 12.38
CA VAL A 24 -5.81 10.82 12.90
C VAL A 24 -6.62 11.88 13.67
N VAL A 25 -7.81 12.23 13.17
CA VAL A 25 -8.72 13.15 13.81
C VAL A 25 -9.89 12.38 14.41
N PRO A 26 -10.09 12.40 15.74
CA PRO A 26 -11.22 11.72 16.38
C PRO A 26 -12.56 12.14 15.82
N GLY A 27 -13.45 11.17 15.55
CA GLY A 27 -14.78 11.42 15.02
C GLY A 27 -14.85 11.67 13.50
N MET A 28 -13.73 11.66 12.81
CA MET A 28 -13.71 11.75 11.34
C MET A 28 -14.34 10.50 10.73
N SER A 29 -15.18 10.66 9.71
CA SER A 29 -15.75 9.56 8.93
C SER A 29 -15.56 9.82 7.44
N CYS A 30 -15.44 8.75 6.65
CA CYS A 30 -15.35 8.81 5.20
C CYS A 30 -16.47 7.96 4.61
N GLU A 31 -17.40 8.58 3.87
CA GLU A 31 -18.59 7.90 3.32
C GLU A 31 -18.24 6.67 2.47
N HIS A 32 -17.16 6.74 1.71
CA HIS A 32 -16.67 5.63 0.90
C HIS A 32 -15.29 5.15 1.37
N GLY A 33 -15.06 5.22 2.68
CA GLY A 33 -13.77 4.91 3.28
C GLY A 33 -13.26 3.52 2.95
N ALA A 34 -11.94 3.38 2.99
CA ALA A 34 -11.25 2.12 2.85
C ALA A 34 -11.06 1.44 4.21
N GLY A 35 -11.08 0.11 4.21
CA GLY A 35 -10.82 -0.70 5.39
C GLY A 35 -9.33 -0.77 5.73
N VAL A 36 -9.07 -1.14 6.98
CA VAL A 36 -7.75 -1.55 7.47
C VAL A 36 -7.83 -3.04 7.82
N ILE A 37 -6.89 -3.82 7.32
CA ILE A 37 -6.89 -5.29 7.46
C ILE A 37 -7.15 -5.71 8.92
N GLY A 38 -8.15 -6.57 9.12
CA GLY A 38 -8.47 -7.16 10.43
C GLY A 38 -9.15 -6.21 11.42
N THR A 39 -9.58 -5.03 10.98
CA THR A 39 -10.29 -4.04 11.82
C THR A 39 -11.64 -3.67 11.20
N GLU A 40 -12.46 -2.96 11.98
CA GLU A 40 -13.73 -2.39 11.50
C GLU A 40 -13.59 -0.93 11.04
N TYR A 41 -12.38 -0.42 10.94
CA TYR A 41 -12.15 0.96 10.51
C TYR A 41 -12.57 1.18 9.04
N SER A 42 -13.18 2.35 8.80
CA SER A 42 -13.48 2.86 7.45
C SER A 42 -12.92 4.28 7.38
N LEU A 43 -11.75 4.40 6.79
CA LEU A 43 -10.93 5.61 6.82
C LEU A 43 -10.81 6.20 5.41
N ASP A 44 -10.37 7.45 5.31
CA ASP A 44 -9.91 7.96 4.02
C ASP A 44 -8.75 7.09 3.48
N PRO A 45 -8.57 7.02 2.16
CA PRO A 45 -7.63 6.07 1.56
C PRO A 45 -6.17 6.29 1.97
N VAL A 46 -5.78 7.51 2.33
CA VAL A 46 -4.40 7.82 2.76
C VAL A 46 -4.17 7.30 4.18
N THR A 47 -5.10 7.59 5.09
CA THR A 47 -5.04 7.09 6.47
C THR A 47 -5.17 5.56 6.50
N ALA A 48 -6.05 4.98 5.68
CA ALA A 48 -6.18 3.52 5.57
C ALA A 48 -4.89 2.87 5.05
N ALA A 49 -4.23 3.48 4.05
CA ALA A 49 -2.95 3.03 3.54
C ALA A 49 -1.85 3.09 4.61
N HIS A 50 -1.75 4.19 5.34
CA HIS A 50 -0.79 4.32 6.43
C HIS A 50 -1.02 3.25 7.51
N ASN A 51 -2.25 3.06 7.95
CA ASN A 51 -2.59 2.08 8.98
C ASN A 51 -2.30 0.64 8.51
N THR A 52 -2.70 0.30 7.28
CA THR A 52 -2.46 -1.03 6.70
C THR A 52 -0.96 -1.30 6.54
N SER A 53 -0.19 -0.33 6.06
CA SER A 53 1.27 -0.44 5.95
C SER A 53 1.94 -0.58 7.32
N THR A 54 1.48 0.18 8.33
CA THR A 54 1.97 0.05 9.72
C THR A 54 1.77 -1.38 10.23
N ALA A 55 0.58 -1.95 10.03
CA ALA A 55 0.29 -3.31 10.48
C ALA A 55 1.14 -4.36 9.72
N ILE A 56 1.31 -4.21 8.40
CA ILE A 56 2.15 -5.13 7.60
C ILE A 56 3.60 -5.10 8.07
N ARG A 57 4.14 -3.92 8.34
CA ARG A 57 5.55 -3.72 8.71
C ARG A 57 5.86 -3.89 10.18
N TRP A 58 4.87 -3.96 11.05
CA TRP A 58 5.05 -3.94 12.50
C TRP A 58 6.07 -4.97 13.02
N LEU A 59 5.99 -6.19 12.52
CA LEU A 59 6.83 -7.30 12.98
C LEU A 59 8.08 -7.52 12.12
N GLU A 60 8.22 -6.81 11.03
CA GLU A 60 9.27 -7.04 10.03
C GLU A 60 9.33 -8.50 9.50
N TYR A 61 8.19 -9.17 9.45
CA TYR A 61 8.05 -10.55 8.96
C TYR A 61 7.59 -10.64 7.51
N ASN A 62 7.17 -9.51 6.93
CA ASN A 62 6.79 -9.45 5.54
C ASN A 62 8.01 -9.70 4.63
N ASP A 63 7.74 -10.03 3.37
CA ASP A 63 8.75 -10.42 2.38
C ASP A 63 9.97 -9.50 2.33
N ALA A 64 11.07 -10.06 1.87
CA ALA A 64 12.28 -9.30 1.58
C ALA A 64 12.75 -9.60 0.15
N TRP A 65 13.13 -8.56 -0.58
CA TRP A 65 13.80 -8.65 -1.88
C TRP A 65 15.29 -8.34 -1.70
N LEU A 66 16.12 -9.31 -2.01
CA LEU A 66 17.57 -9.24 -1.82
C LEU A 66 18.25 -8.95 -3.16
N GLY A 67 18.29 -7.68 -3.53
CA GLY A 67 19.07 -7.19 -4.67
C GLY A 67 20.38 -6.56 -4.21
N LYS A 68 20.87 -5.58 -4.95
CA LYS A 68 21.96 -4.70 -4.50
C LYS A 68 21.53 -3.86 -3.30
N GLU A 69 20.23 -3.59 -3.18
CA GLU A 69 19.59 -3.01 -2.02
C GLU A 69 18.54 -3.99 -1.46
N TRP A 70 18.38 -4.00 -0.14
CA TRP A 70 17.30 -4.70 0.53
C TRP A 70 16.02 -3.86 0.51
N THR A 71 14.94 -4.48 0.12
CA THR A 71 13.63 -3.83 0.10
C THR A 71 12.53 -4.80 0.54
N HIS A 72 11.38 -4.25 0.83
CA HIS A 72 10.17 -5.01 1.17
C HIS A 72 9.06 -4.65 0.17
N PRO A 73 8.98 -5.30 -0.99
CA PRO A 73 8.00 -4.96 -2.03
C PRO A 73 6.55 -5.04 -1.55
N SER A 74 6.27 -5.91 -0.56
CA SER A 74 4.93 -6.03 0.04
C SER A 74 4.46 -4.78 0.77
N ASP A 75 5.33 -3.84 1.12
CA ASP A 75 4.93 -2.54 1.68
C ASP A 75 3.96 -1.79 0.75
N ALA A 76 4.10 -2.00 -0.56
CA ALA A 76 3.18 -1.42 -1.55
C ALA A 76 1.74 -1.94 -1.41
N ILE A 77 1.53 -3.13 -0.86
CA ILE A 77 0.21 -3.72 -0.65
C ILE A 77 -0.61 -2.86 0.31
N GLY A 78 0.06 -2.26 1.30
CA GLY A 78 -0.57 -1.36 2.26
C GLY A 78 -1.24 -0.14 1.61
N ALA A 79 -0.77 0.32 0.47
CA ALA A 79 -1.41 1.40 -0.29
C ALA A 79 -2.39 0.86 -1.34
N ILE A 80 -2.05 -0.23 -2.02
CA ILE A 80 -2.84 -0.79 -3.14
C ILE A 80 -4.21 -1.27 -2.67
N LEU A 81 -4.27 -2.03 -1.58
CA LEU A 81 -5.53 -2.60 -1.10
C LEU A 81 -6.55 -1.52 -0.71
N PRO A 82 -6.23 -0.58 0.20
CA PRO A 82 -7.17 0.47 0.58
C PRO A 82 -7.58 1.35 -0.60
N LEU A 83 -6.65 1.67 -1.51
CA LEU A 83 -6.97 2.47 -2.67
C LEU A 83 -7.93 1.74 -3.62
N CYS A 84 -7.70 0.45 -3.88
CA CYS A 84 -8.58 -0.36 -4.72
C CYS A 84 -9.99 -0.46 -4.12
N GLU A 85 -10.09 -0.61 -2.81
CA GLU A 85 -11.38 -0.64 -2.11
C GLU A 85 -12.09 0.71 -2.24
N TYR A 86 -11.40 1.82 -1.94
CA TYR A 86 -11.94 3.18 -2.09
C TYR A 86 -12.45 3.43 -3.51
N VAL A 87 -11.62 3.17 -4.52
CA VAL A 87 -11.99 3.35 -5.94
C VAL A 87 -13.19 2.48 -6.31
N SER A 88 -13.24 1.24 -5.80
CA SER A 88 -14.36 0.33 -6.05
C SER A 88 -15.67 0.86 -5.44
N LYS A 89 -15.64 1.37 -4.21
CA LYS A 89 -16.81 1.97 -3.55
C LYS A 89 -17.31 3.20 -4.31
N ILE A 90 -16.41 4.09 -4.75
CA ILE A 90 -16.76 5.26 -5.57
C ILE A 90 -17.38 4.83 -6.91
N LYS A 91 -16.82 3.82 -7.57
CA LYS A 91 -17.38 3.30 -8.82
C LYS A 91 -18.78 2.72 -8.62
N MET A 92 -18.97 1.92 -7.56
CA MET A 92 -20.29 1.35 -7.24
C MET A 92 -21.33 2.44 -6.94
N ALA A 93 -20.96 3.48 -6.20
CA ALA A 93 -21.83 4.63 -5.96
C ALA A 93 -22.24 5.34 -7.26
N LYS A 94 -21.38 5.32 -8.25
CA LYS A 94 -21.66 5.84 -9.61
C LYS A 94 -22.29 4.79 -10.54
N ARG A 95 -22.70 3.63 -10.05
CA ARG A 95 -23.24 2.50 -10.85
C ARG A 95 -22.28 1.98 -11.92
N LEU A 96 -20.98 2.10 -11.69
CA LEU A 96 -19.93 1.56 -12.55
C LEU A 96 -19.39 0.26 -11.94
N ALA A 97 -18.83 -0.62 -12.78
CA ALA A 97 -18.20 -1.86 -12.32
C ALA A 97 -17.01 -1.55 -11.38
N PRO A 98 -16.94 -2.19 -10.20
CA PRO A 98 -15.81 -2.05 -9.29
C PRO A 98 -14.53 -2.66 -9.89
N LEU A 99 -13.41 -2.41 -9.24
CA LEU A 99 -12.17 -3.14 -9.51
C LEU A 99 -12.31 -4.60 -9.08
N THR A 100 -11.65 -5.47 -9.78
CA THR A 100 -11.63 -6.92 -9.51
C THR A 100 -10.37 -7.30 -8.75
N MET A 101 -10.36 -8.51 -8.14
CA MET A 101 -9.13 -9.06 -7.56
C MET A 101 -8.00 -9.22 -8.59
N LYS A 102 -8.34 -9.39 -9.87
CA LYS A 102 -7.35 -9.38 -10.96
C LYS A 102 -6.65 -8.02 -11.05
N ASP A 103 -7.41 -6.93 -10.93
CA ASP A 103 -6.83 -5.57 -10.97
C ASP A 103 -5.89 -5.33 -9.78
N VAL A 104 -6.28 -5.78 -8.59
CA VAL A 104 -5.45 -5.74 -7.37
C VAL A 104 -4.15 -6.54 -7.56
N LEU A 105 -4.25 -7.77 -8.07
CA LEU A 105 -3.09 -8.62 -8.31
C LEU A 105 -2.15 -8.02 -9.36
N VAL A 106 -2.67 -7.50 -10.46
CA VAL A 106 -1.88 -6.84 -11.49
C VAL A 106 -1.18 -5.59 -10.94
N ALA A 107 -1.87 -4.80 -10.12
CA ALA A 107 -1.27 -3.64 -9.45
C ALA A 107 -0.13 -4.07 -8.53
N THR A 108 -0.34 -5.10 -7.71
CA THR A 108 0.68 -5.67 -6.82
C THR A 108 1.90 -6.18 -7.60
N ILE A 109 1.69 -6.97 -8.66
CA ILE A 109 2.79 -7.48 -9.51
C ILE A 109 3.62 -6.33 -10.08
N LYS A 110 2.96 -5.28 -10.59
CA LYS A 110 3.66 -4.10 -11.12
C LYS A 110 4.47 -3.37 -10.06
N ALA A 111 3.93 -3.25 -8.84
CA ALA A 111 4.67 -2.63 -7.76
C ALA A 111 5.91 -3.46 -7.39
N TYR A 112 5.78 -4.78 -7.28
CA TYR A 112 6.91 -5.69 -7.05
C TYR A 112 7.97 -5.60 -8.15
N GLU A 113 7.54 -5.55 -9.41
CA GLU A 113 8.45 -5.42 -10.54
C GLU A 113 9.23 -4.10 -10.49
N ILE A 114 8.55 -2.98 -10.24
CA ILE A 114 9.21 -1.67 -10.14
C ILE A 114 10.22 -1.66 -8.99
N VAL A 115 9.82 -2.07 -7.79
CA VAL A 115 10.72 -2.13 -6.63
C VAL A 115 11.89 -3.06 -6.93
N GLY A 116 11.61 -4.27 -7.46
CA GLY A 116 12.63 -5.28 -7.73
C GLY A 116 13.66 -4.81 -8.74
N VAL A 117 13.23 -4.25 -9.88
CA VAL A 117 14.15 -3.73 -10.92
C VAL A 117 15.01 -2.60 -10.36
N LEU A 118 14.43 -1.67 -9.61
CA LEU A 118 15.19 -0.57 -9.02
C LEU A 118 16.22 -1.07 -8.00
N ALA A 119 15.86 -2.03 -7.16
CA ALA A 119 16.71 -2.57 -6.10
C ALA A 119 17.80 -3.52 -6.62
N LEU A 120 17.65 -4.10 -7.81
CA LEU A 120 18.66 -5.02 -8.37
C LEU A 120 20.00 -4.35 -8.63
N GLU A 121 19.98 -3.14 -9.14
CA GLU A 121 21.19 -2.46 -9.65
C GLU A 121 21.55 -1.20 -8.86
N ASN A 122 20.67 -0.73 -7.98
CA ASN A 122 20.88 0.49 -7.21
C ASN A 122 20.96 0.19 -5.72
N SER A 123 21.80 0.96 -5.00
CA SER A 123 21.86 0.96 -3.54
C SER A 123 21.79 2.40 -3.04
N LEU A 124 20.65 2.75 -2.47
CA LEU A 124 20.41 4.07 -1.90
C LEU A 124 21.11 4.23 -0.56
N ASN A 125 21.30 3.16 0.20
CA ASN A 125 22.04 3.18 1.46
C ASN A 125 23.48 3.65 1.29
N GLN A 126 24.11 3.41 0.13
CA GLN A 126 25.47 3.91 -0.14
C GLN A 126 25.55 5.44 -0.17
N ILE A 127 24.46 6.12 -0.41
CA ILE A 127 24.36 7.59 -0.44
C ILE A 127 23.54 8.13 0.75
N GLY A 128 23.29 7.31 1.76
CA GLY A 128 22.59 7.71 2.98
C GLY A 128 21.06 7.88 2.83
N VAL A 129 20.47 7.27 1.81
CA VAL A 129 19.02 7.32 1.54
C VAL A 129 18.40 5.97 1.82
N ASP A 130 17.24 5.95 2.45
CA ASP A 130 16.49 4.74 2.79
C ASP A 130 15.91 4.06 1.54
N SER A 131 15.95 2.73 1.53
CA SER A 131 15.41 1.89 0.43
C SER A 131 13.91 2.06 0.19
N GLY A 132 13.16 2.58 1.16
CA GLY A 132 11.75 2.89 1.04
C GLY A 132 11.41 3.86 -0.10
N VAL A 133 12.39 4.59 -0.63
CA VAL A 133 12.21 5.42 -1.83
C VAL A 133 11.76 4.57 -3.02
N PHE A 134 12.28 3.34 -3.20
CA PHE A 134 11.84 2.46 -4.28
C PHE A 134 10.36 2.08 -4.14
N THR A 135 9.92 1.81 -2.94
CA THR A 135 8.50 1.56 -2.66
C THR A 135 7.65 2.80 -2.94
N LYS A 136 8.12 4.00 -2.59
CA LYS A 136 7.40 5.25 -2.90
C LYS A 136 7.21 5.45 -4.40
N VAL A 137 8.25 5.23 -5.20
CA VAL A 137 8.17 5.30 -6.67
C VAL A 137 7.18 4.29 -7.22
N ALA A 138 7.23 3.04 -6.75
CA ALA A 138 6.31 1.99 -7.17
C ALA A 138 4.86 2.33 -6.81
N VAL A 139 4.62 2.75 -5.57
CA VAL A 139 3.27 3.12 -5.08
C VAL A 139 2.74 4.33 -5.85
N ALA A 140 3.54 5.39 -6.02
CA ALA A 140 3.14 6.57 -6.80
C ALA A 140 2.71 6.18 -8.22
N SER A 141 3.52 5.36 -8.90
CA SER A 141 3.24 4.89 -10.26
C SER A 141 1.95 4.07 -10.35
N VAL A 142 1.82 3.08 -9.48
CA VAL A 142 0.70 2.14 -9.52
C VAL A 142 -0.61 2.80 -9.06
N CYS A 143 -0.57 3.58 -7.98
CA CYS A 143 -1.74 4.28 -7.47
C CYS A 143 -2.26 5.33 -8.47
N THR A 144 -1.37 6.07 -9.13
CA THR A 144 -1.76 6.99 -10.22
C THR A 144 -2.53 6.25 -11.31
N ARG A 145 -2.06 5.05 -11.71
CA ARG A 145 -2.77 4.23 -12.71
C ARG A 145 -4.12 3.73 -12.21
N LEU A 146 -4.23 3.32 -10.96
CA LEU A 146 -5.50 2.88 -10.35
C LEU A 146 -6.53 4.01 -10.29
N LEU A 147 -6.08 5.25 -10.12
CA LEU A 147 -6.90 6.47 -10.16
C LEU A 147 -7.28 6.91 -11.59
N GLY A 148 -6.79 6.21 -12.61
CA GLY A 148 -7.09 6.50 -14.01
C GLY A 148 -6.09 7.41 -14.70
N GLY A 149 -4.99 7.79 -14.04
CA GLY A 149 -3.91 8.58 -14.61
C GLY A 149 -3.20 7.88 -15.77
N GLY A 150 -2.72 8.65 -16.73
CA GLY A 150 -1.96 8.19 -17.87
C GLY A 150 -0.45 8.24 -17.63
N ARG A 151 0.32 8.07 -18.70
CA ARG A 151 1.80 8.06 -18.63
C ARG A 151 2.37 9.39 -18.14
N ARG A 152 1.74 10.52 -18.50
CA ARG A 152 2.21 11.85 -18.09
C ARG A 152 2.04 12.08 -16.59
N GLU A 153 0.88 11.68 -16.07
CA GLU A 153 0.57 11.79 -14.64
C GLU A 153 1.51 10.91 -13.81
N VAL A 154 1.78 9.68 -14.26
CA VAL A 154 2.77 8.81 -13.60
C VAL A 154 4.15 9.47 -13.58
N ALA A 155 4.60 10.02 -14.71
CA ALA A 155 5.91 10.68 -14.79
C ALA A 155 6.01 11.94 -13.92
N SER A 156 4.90 12.60 -13.62
CA SER A 156 4.88 13.80 -12.76
C SER A 156 4.76 13.48 -11.26
N THR A 157 4.41 12.24 -10.90
CA THR A 157 4.27 11.81 -9.50
C THR A 157 5.51 11.07 -8.97
N CYS A 158 6.40 10.65 -9.84
CA CYS A 158 7.67 10.00 -9.53
C CYS A 158 8.84 10.96 -9.66
#